data_e6999132913678d8978a717f96cc906a
#
_entry.id   e6999132913678d8978a717f96cc906a
#
_cell.length_a   1.000
_cell.length_b   1.000
_cell.length_c   1.000
_cell.angle_alpha   90.00
_cell.angle_beta   90.00
_cell.angle_gamma   90.00
#
_symmetry.space_group_name_H-M   'P 1'
#
loop_
_entity.id
_entity.type
_entity.pdbx_description
1 polymer ?
#
loop_
_entity_poly.entity_id
_entity_poly.type
_entity_poly.pdbx_seq_one_letter_code
_entity_poly.pdbx_strand_id
1 'polypeptide(L)'
;MRMKTPLTKEKVRNHFTYGSWKYLLLAALAVFGWSLIFTTTAYRSPQDKRIDLYAQTTTTTAENMDAFLEPIWREVTPEMEVVSSVALMNLDDYSTSMQLTAYMAAGDGDIYFLTEQYFKSFAAAGSFLELDVLVENGTIQVDGVDLSKGRVA
;
A
#
# COMPACT_ATOMS: atom_id res chain seq x y z
N MET A 1 -44.87 24.72 -32.75
CA MET A 1 -45.10 23.57 -33.65
C MET A 1 -44.35 22.35 -33.13
N ARG A 2 -45.00 21.39 -32.46
CA ARG A 2 -44.37 20.16 -31.96
C ARG A 2 -44.42 19.10 -33.06
N MET A 3 -43.32 18.89 -33.75
CA MET A 3 -43.20 17.75 -34.68
C MET A 3 -43.13 16.45 -33.90
N LYS A 4 -44.23 15.75 -33.82
CA LYS A 4 -44.29 14.36 -33.33
C LYS A 4 -43.78 13.44 -34.45
N THR A 5 -42.52 13.13 -34.44
CA THR A 5 -41.95 12.14 -35.35
C THR A 5 -42.27 10.75 -34.80
N PRO A 6 -43.05 9.92 -35.44
CA PRO A 6 -43.38 8.60 -34.93
C PRO A 6 -42.13 7.72 -34.87
N LEU A 7 -41.90 7.13 -33.73
CA LEU A 7 -40.82 6.14 -33.49
C LEU A 7 -41.17 4.85 -34.23
N THR A 8 -40.62 4.65 -35.43
CA THR A 8 -40.79 3.42 -36.21
C THR A 8 -39.68 2.43 -35.84
N LYS A 9 -40.02 1.13 -35.79
CA LYS A 9 -39.03 0.05 -35.48
C LYS A 9 -37.77 0.12 -36.34
N GLU A 10 -37.92 0.52 -37.60
CA GLU A 10 -36.78 0.72 -38.52
C GLU A 10 -35.82 1.88 -38.09
N LYS A 11 -36.38 2.98 -37.59
CA LYS A 11 -35.58 4.09 -37.09
C LYS A 11 -34.81 3.70 -35.84
N VAL A 12 -35.43 2.96 -34.95
CA VAL A 12 -34.76 2.44 -33.73
C VAL A 12 -33.67 1.45 -34.11
N ARG A 13 -33.94 0.50 -35.01
CA ARG A 13 -32.94 -0.44 -35.50
C ARG A 13 -31.75 0.26 -36.17
N ASN A 14 -32.03 1.24 -37.03
CA ASN A 14 -31.00 2.00 -37.74
C ASN A 14 -30.15 2.84 -36.76
N HIS A 15 -30.81 3.42 -35.76
CA HIS A 15 -30.13 4.17 -34.71
C HIS A 15 -29.16 3.29 -33.89
N PHE A 16 -29.56 2.08 -33.53
CA PHE A 16 -28.71 1.11 -32.84
C PHE A 16 -27.58 0.56 -33.74
N THR A 17 -27.86 0.33 -35.02
CA THR A 17 -26.87 -0.22 -35.95
C THR A 17 -25.74 0.80 -36.28
N TYR A 18 -26.08 2.05 -36.50
CA TYR A 18 -25.11 3.10 -36.84
C TYR A 18 -24.69 3.96 -35.66
N GLY A 19 -25.45 3.95 -34.55
CA GLY A 19 -25.20 4.74 -33.34
C GLY A 19 -24.56 3.96 -32.19
N SER A 20 -24.43 2.63 -32.29
CA SER A 20 -23.93 1.76 -31.21
C SER A 20 -22.56 2.19 -30.68
N TRP A 21 -21.67 2.64 -31.56
CA TRP A 21 -20.37 3.15 -31.17
C TRP A 21 -20.45 4.34 -30.20
N LYS A 22 -21.42 5.24 -30.41
CA LYS A 22 -21.62 6.42 -29.54
C LYS A 22 -22.04 6.01 -28.13
N TYR A 23 -22.86 4.96 -27.99
CA TYR A 23 -23.26 4.42 -26.69
C TYR A 23 -22.11 3.71 -25.99
N LEU A 24 -21.29 2.98 -26.75
CA LEU A 24 -20.11 2.31 -26.22
C LEU A 24 -19.08 3.36 -25.74
N LEU A 25 -18.87 4.40 -26.49
CA LEU A 25 -17.97 5.50 -26.10
C LEU A 25 -18.50 6.25 -24.86
N LEU A 26 -19.81 6.51 -24.81
CA LEU A 26 -20.44 7.14 -23.65
C LEU A 26 -20.35 6.26 -22.40
N ALA A 27 -20.56 4.95 -22.54
CA ALA A 27 -20.38 4.00 -21.45
C ALA A 27 -18.91 3.96 -20.95
N ALA A 28 -17.96 3.94 -21.88
CA ALA A 28 -16.53 4.00 -21.52
C ALA A 28 -16.18 5.29 -20.80
N LEU A 29 -16.68 6.44 -21.27
CA LEU A 29 -16.49 7.73 -20.60
C LEU A 29 -17.13 7.77 -19.21
N ALA A 30 -18.32 7.18 -19.05
CA ALA A 30 -18.98 7.13 -17.76
C ALA A 30 -18.19 6.27 -16.75
N VAL A 31 -17.70 5.09 -17.17
CA VAL A 31 -16.87 4.23 -16.32
C VAL A 31 -15.55 4.92 -15.96
N PHE A 32 -14.91 5.56 -16.94
CA PHE A 32 -13.67 6.31 -16.71
C PHE A 32 -13.89 7.49 -15.76
N GLY A 33 -14.93 8.30 -15.99
CA GLY A 33 -15.28 9.41 -15.11
C GLY A 33 -15.62 8.96 -13.70
N TRP A 34 -16.37 7.87 -13.56
CA TRP A 34 -16.68 7.28 -12.25
C TRP A 34 -15.40 6.78 -11.54
N SER A 35 -14.52 6.09 -12.28
CA SER A 35 -13.25 5.63 -11.74
C SER A 35 -12.36 6.78 -11.25
N LEU A 36 -12.29 7.88 -12.01
CA LEU A 36 -11.55 9.07 -11.59
C LEU A 36 -12.14 9.69 -10.32
N ILE A 37 -13.48 9.88 -10.28
CA ILE A 37 -14.15 10.43 -9.09
C ILE A 37 -13.89 9.52 -7.89
N PHE A 38 -14.07 8.21 -8.04
CA PHE A 38 -13.85 7.26 -6.95
C PHE A 38 -12.40 7.30 -6.47
N THR A 39 -11.42 7.32 -7.37
CA THR A 39 -9.99 7.34 -7.00
C THR A 39 -9.58 8.64 -6.28
N THR A 40 -10.20 9.76 -6.64
CA THR A 40 -9.88 11.07 -6.03
C THR A 40 -10.66 11.35 -4.75
N THR A 41 -11.86 10.76 -4.59
CA THR A 41 -12.72 10.99 -3.43
C THR A 41 -12.69 9.86 -2.42
N ALA A 42 -12.13 8.68 -2.75
CA ALA A 42 -11.96 7.59 -1.81
C ALA A 42 -11.09 8.05 -0.62
N TYR A 43 -11.61 7.86 0.57
CA TYR A 43 -10.85 8.13 1.79
C TYR A 43 -9.59 7.28 1.81
N ARG A 44 -8.46 7.92 2.11
CA ARG A 44 -7.19 7.26 2.37
C ARG A 44 -6.75 7.66 3.75
N SER A 45 -6.40 6.69 4.57
CA SER A 45 -5.87 6.96 5.90
C SER A 45 -4.64 7.86 5.81
N PRO A 46 -4.57 8.93 6.62
CA PRO A 46 -3.38 9.79 6.69
C PRO A 46 -2.14 8.99 7.07
N GLN A 47 -0.96 9.47 6.70
CA GLN A 47 0.30 8.76 7.00
C GLN A 47 0.57 8.62 8.50
N ASP A 48 0.13 9.57 9.31
CA ASP A 48 0.26 9.54 10.77
C ASP A 48 -0.65 8.49 11.45
N LYS A 49 -1.58 7.89 10.69
CA LYS A 49 -2.48 6.83 11.17
C LYS A 49 -2.32 5.51 10.43
N ARG A 50 -1.22 5.36 9.76
CA ARG A 50 -0.90 4.18 8.97
C ARG A 50 0.48 3.66 9.36
N ILE A 51 0.63 2.35 9.41
CA ILE A 51 1.91 1.67 9.61
C ILE A 51 2.12 0.73 8.42
N ASP A 52 3.21 0.93 7.71
CA ASP A 52 3.63 0.07 6.60
C ASP A 52 4.79 -0.81 7.04
N LEU A 53 4.56 -2.12 7.03
CA LEU A 53 5.49 -3.14 7.50
C LEU A 53 6.01 -3.95 6.32
N TYR A 54 7.32 -4.01 6.18
CA TYR A 54 8.00 -4.80 5.16
C TYR A 54 8.72 -5.98 5.80
N ALA A 55 8.37 -7.19 5.37
CA ALA A 55 8.97 -8.39 5.95
C ALA A 55 9.58 -9.29 4.90
N GLN A 56 10.84 -9.65 5.10
CA GLN A 56 11.47 -10.71 4.35
C GLN A 56 10.92 -12.06 4.82
N THR A 57 10.23 -12.76 3.93
CA THR A 57 9.62 -14.05 4.23
C THR A 57 9.74 -15.01 3.06
N THR A 58 9.78 -16.30 3.36
CA THR A 58 9.79 -17.37 2.34
C THR A 58 8.51 -18.20 2.35
N THR A 59 7.69 -18.07 3.40
CA THR A 59 6.57 -18.98 3.66
C THR A 59 5.24 -18.30 3.90
N THR A 60 5.23 -16.99 4.14
CA THR A 60 4.03 -16.26 4.55
C THR A 60 3.69 -15.18 3.51
N THR A 61 2.41 -15.02 3.24
CA THR A 61 1.89 -13.94 2.38
C THR A 61 1.58 -12.69 3.19
N ALA A 62 1.50 -11.54 2.54
CA ALA A 62 1.09 -10.28 3.17
C ALA A 62 -0.27 -10.42 3.89
N GLU A 63 -1.25 -11.05 3.26
CA GLU A 63 -2.58 -11.28 3.83
C GLU A 63 -2.55 -12.08 5.14
N ASN A 64 -1.72 -13.14 5.21
CA ASN A 64 -1.56 -13.91 6.44
C ASN A 64 -0.85 -13.11 7.53
N MET A 65 0.08 -12.25 7.17
CA MET A 65 0.76 -11.36 8.11
C MET A 65 -0.20 -10.31 8.66
N ASP A 66 -0.98 -9.68 7.81
CA ASP A 66 -2.01 -8.71 8.21
C ASP A 66 -3.01 -9.34 9.18
N ALA A 67 -3.51 -10.55 8.86
CA ALA A 67 -4.42 -11.28 9.73
C ALA A 67 -3.81 -11.64 11.10
N PHE A 68 -2.51 -11.97 11.13
CA PHE A 68 -1.80 -12.24 12.37
C PHE A 68 -1.56 -10.98 13.20
N LEU A 69 -1.23 -9.88 12.55
CA LEU A 69 -0.91 -8.62 13.21
C LEU A 69 -2.15 -7.84 13.65
N GLU A 70 -3.29 -8.03 12.99
CA GLU A 70 -4.51 -7.27 13.25
C GLU A 70 -4.93 -7.25 14.73
N PRO A 71 -5.02 -8.38 15.46
CA PRO A 71 -5.38 -8.34 16.88
C PRO A 71 -4.31 -7.63 17.73
N ILE A 72 -3.04 -7.75 17.36
CA ILE A 72 -1.92 -7.17 18.12
C ILE A 72 -1.92 -5.65 18.02
N TRP A 73 -1.96 -5.10 16.81
CA TRP A 73 -1.90 -3.66 16.66
C TRP A 73 -3.17 -2.95 17.13
N ARG A 74 -4.34 -3.60 17.04
CA ARG A 74 -5.59 -3.05 17.61
C ARG A 74 -5.54 -2.91 19.13
N GLU A 75 -4.77 -3.76 19.80
CA GLU A 75 -4.57 -3.70 21.26
C GLU A 75 -3.49 -2.67 21.62
N VAL A 76 -2.38 -2.64 20.88
CA VAL A 76 -1.21 -1.82 21.21
C VAL A 76 -1.35 -0.38 20.71
N THR A 77 -1.90 -0.20 19.51
CA THR A 77 -2.02 1.10 18.84
C THR A 77 -3.43 1.31 18.29
N PRO A 78 -4.47 1.43 19.15
CA PRO A 78 -5.86 1.54 18.70
C PRO A 78 -6.15 2.82 17.92
N GLU A 79 -5.28 3.81 17.95
CA GLU A 79 -5.37 5.06 17.18
C GLU A 79 -5.01 4.90 15.71
N MET A 80 -4.32 3.80 15.34
CA MET A 80 -3.97 3.53 13.96
C MET A 80 -5.19 3.02 13.19
N GLU A 81 -5.36 3.51 11.97
CA GLU A 81 -6.46 3.11 11.09
C GLU A 81 -6.11 1.93 10.21
N VAL A 82 -4.86 1.88 9.77
CA VAL A 82 -4.38 0.85 8.84
C VAL A 82 -2.97 0.38 9.23
N VAL A 83 -2.82 -0.93 9.30
CA VAL A 83 -1.50 -1.57 9.31
C VAL A 83 -1.46 -2.49 8.11
N SER A 84 -0.52 -2.26 7.21
CA SER A 84 -0.38 -3.05 5.99
C SER A 84 0.98 -3.72 5.95
N SER A 85 1.01 -4.98 5.52
CA SER A 85 2.24 -5.74 5.38
C SER A 85 2.60 -5.97 3.92
N VAL A 86 3.87 -5.88 3.60
CA VAL A 86 4.43 -6.28 2.31
C VAL A 86 5.37 -7.45 2.52
N ALA A 87 5.03 -8.59 1.92
CA ALA A 87 5.86 -9.79 1.96
C ALA A 87 6.91 -9.74 0.84
N LEU A 88 8.18 -9.59 1.21
CA LEU A 88 9.32 -9.61 0.30
C LEU A 88 9.85 -11.03 0.20
N MET A 89 9.41 -11.75 -0.82
CA MET A 89 9.84 -13.12 -1.07
C MET A 89 11.14 -13.14 -1.88
N ASN A 90 12.12 -13.89 -1.40
CA ASN A 90 13.39 -14.11 -2.11
C ASN A 90 14.17 -12.82 -2.43
N LEU A 91 14.73 -12.18 -1.41
CA LEU A 91 15.59 -10.99 -1.58
C LEU A 91 16.89 -11.27 -2.34
N ASP A 92 17.27 -12.51 -2.56
CA ASP A 92 18.41 -12.89 -3.41
C ASP A 92 18.09 -12.65 -4.89
N ASP A 93 16.81 -12.54 -5.26
CA ASP A 93 16.42 -12.10 -6.57
C ASP A 93 16.63 -10.59 -6.74
N TYR A 94 17.29 -10.24 -7.84
CA TYR A 94 17.67 -8.85 -8.15
C TYR A 94 16.44 -7.90 -8.15
N SER A 95 15.31 -8.37 -8.68
CA SER A 95 14.10 -7.56 -8.78
C SER A 95 13.53 -7.23 -7.39
N THR A 96 13.48 -8.20 -6.50
CA THR A 96 12.98 -8.02 -5.11
C THR A 96 13.94 -7.14 -4.29
N SER A 97 15.24 -7.32 -4.46
CA SER A 97 16.26 -6.49 -3.81
C SER A 97 16.18 -5.03 -4.27
N MET A 98 16.02 -4.80 -5.57
CA MET A 98 15.81 -3.45 -6.12
C MET A 98 14.50 -2.81 -5.63
N GLN A 99 13.44 -3.61 -5.52
CA GLN A 99 12.16 -3.14 -4.99
C GLN A 99 12.28 -2.70 -3.53
N LEU A 100 12.94 -3.49 -2.68
CA LEU A 100 13.19 -3.11 -1.29
C LEU A 100 14.01 -1.80 -1.20
N THR A 101 15.06 -1.70 -2.02
CA THR A 101 15.89 -0.49 -2.07
C THR A 101 15.06 0.74 -2.50
N ALA A 102 14.15 0.57 -3.45
CA ALA A 102 13.26 1.64 -3.88
C ALA A 102 12.28 2.08 -2.78
N TYR A 103 11.70 1.14 -2.04
CA TYR A 103 10.83 1.45 -0.89
C TYR A 103 11.59 2.21 0.21
N MET A 104 12.79 1.76 0.56
CA MET A 104 13.63 2.46 1.55
C MET A 104 14.02 3.86 1.09
N ALA A 105 14.39 4.02 -0.18
CA ALA A 105 14.74 5.33 -0.75
C ALA A 105 13.55 6.28 -0.82
N ALA A 106 12.34 5.75 -1.00
CA ALA A 106 11.11 6.53 -0.99
C ALA A 106 10.63 6.89 0.42
N GLY A 107 11.15 6.22 1.46
CA GLY A 107 10.68 6.37 2.84
C GLY A 107 9.29 5.77 3.06
N ASP A 108 8.95 4.75 2.29
CA ASP A 108 7.59 4.18 2.30
C ASP A 108 7.32 3.22 3.47
N GLY A 109 8.34 2.76 4.18
CA GLY A 109 8.18 1.78 5.24
C GLY A 109 8.50 2.33 6.62
N ASP A 110 7.67 1.97 7.61
CA ASP A 110 7.90 2.31 9.01
C ASP A 110 8.68 1.22 9.74
N ILE A 111 8.39 -0.05 9.43
CA ILE A 111 9.02 -1.20 10.10
C ILE A 111 9.52 -2.20 9.06
N TYR A 112 10.77 -2.65 9.23
CA TYR A 112 11.39 -3.63 8.36
C TYR A 112 11.83 -4.88 9.14
N PHE A 113 11.29 -6.03 8.78
CA PHE A 113 11.77 -7.34 9.26
C PHE A 113 12.69 -7.95 8.21
N LEU A 114 13.97 -7.92 8.46
CA LEU A 114 15.00 -8.38 7.53
C LEU A 114 15.87 -9.45 8.18
N THR A 115 16.51 -10.27 7.35
CA THR A 115 17.59 -11.13 7.83
C THR A 115 18.78 -10.28 8.26
N GLU A 116 19.61 -10.84 9.14
CA GLU A 116 20.79 -10.15 9.69
C GLU A 116 21.69 -9.58 8.59
N GLN A 117 21.89 -10.30 7.51
CA GLN A 117 22.73 -9.87 6.38
C GLN A 117 22.19 -8.59 5.74
N TYR A 118 20.90 -8.54 5.40
CA TYR A 118 20.30 -7.36 4.79
C TYR A 118 20.18 -6.21 5.78
N PHE A 119 19.83 -6.51 7.03
CA PHE A 119 19.82 -5.48 8.09
C PHE A 119 21.16 -4.78 8.21
N LYS A 120 22.27 -5.53 8.34
CA LYS A 120 23.63 -4.94 8.44
C LYS A 120 23.99 -4.10 7.22
N SER A 121 23.63 -4.57 6.01
CA SER A 121 23.90 -3.86 4.78
C SER A 121 23.19 -2.50 4.71
N PHE A 122 21.91 -2.47 5.03
CA PHE A 122 21.13 -1.23 5.01
C PHE A 122 21.43 -0.31 6.20
N ALA A 123 21.73 -0.87 7.36
CA ALA A 123 22.16 -0.10 8.52
C ALA A 123 23.51 0.60 8.26
N ALA A 124 24.47 -0.09 7.65
CA ALA A 124 25.74 0.51 7.23
C ALA A 124 25.59 1.62 6.18
N ALA A 125 24.52 1.55 5.37
CA ALA A 125 24.16 2.60 4.43
C ALA A 125 23.39 3.78 5.06
N GLY A 126 23.09 3.72 6.37
CA GLY A 126 22.33 4.76 7.08
C GLY A 126 20.85 4.81 6.72
N SER A 127 20.28 3.66 6.30
CA SER A 127 18.87 3.59 5.84
C SER A 127 17.87 3.54 7.00
N PHE A 128 18.32 3.32 8.23
CA PHE A 128 17.44 3.23 9.40
C PHE A 128 17.64 4.42 10.34
N LEU A 129 16.57 4.75 11.05
CA LEU A 129 16.62 5.76 12.11
C LEU A 129 17.35 5.19 13.33
N GLU A 130 18.32 5.96 13.85
CA GLU A 130 18.97 5.63 15.11
C GLU A 130 18.02 5.87 16.29
N LEU A 131 17.70 4.80 17.02
CA LEU A 131 16.76 4.87 18.13
C LEU A 131 17.44 5.24 19.47
N ASP A 132 18.76 5.23 19.54
CA ASP A 132 19.52 5.50 20.78
C ASP A 132 19.11 6.85 21.41
N VAL A 133 18.99 7.89 20.61
CA VAL A 133 18.56 9.22 21.07
C VAL A 133 17.15 9.21 21.66
N LEU A 134 16.24 8.43 21.07
CA LEU A 134 14.85 8.32 21.52
C LEU A 134 14.73 7.50 22.82
N VAL A 135 15.59 6.53 22.99
CA VAL A 135 15.70 5.74 24.23
C VAL A 135 16.32 6.57 25.34
N GLU A 136 17.41 7.29 25.06
CA GLU A 136 18.09 8.15 26.04
C GLU A 136 17.19 9.31 26.53
N ASN A 137 16.37 9.86 25.64
CA ASN A 137 15.40 10.91 25.98
C ASN A 137 14.13 10.37 26.67
N GLY A 138 14.01 9.04 26.85
CA GLY A 138 12.86 8.40 27.47
C GLY A 138 11.57 8.43 26.61
N THR A 139 11.69 8.78 25.32
CA THR A 139 10.58 8.78 24.38
C THR A 139 10.12 7.35 24.08
N ILE A 140 11.07 6.41 24.04
CA ILE A 140 10.83 4.97 23.86
C ILE A 140 11.25 4.25 25.13
N GLN A 141 10.33 3.47 25.69
CA GLN A 141 10.60 2.57 26.82
C GLN A 141 10.95 1.18 26.27
N VAL A 142 12.09 0.66 26.64
CA VAL A 142 12.61 -0.64 26.13
C VAL A 142 12.77 -1.65 27.26
N ASP A 143 11.76 -1.77 28.09
CA ASP A 143 11.77 -2.71 29.21
C ASP A 143 11.89 -4.17 28.75
N GLY A 144 12.98 -4.82 29.17
CA GLY A 144 13.23 -6.24 28.87
C GLY A 144 13.84 -6.53 27.49
N VAL A 145 14.16 -5.52 26.69
CA VAL A 145 14.82 -5.70 25.39
C VAL A 145 16.34 -5.53 25.53
N ASP A 146 17.09 -6.53 25.06
CA ASP A 146 18.56 -6.45 24.99
C ASP A 146 18.99 -5.62 23.75
N LEU A 147 19.22 -4.34 23.95
CA LEU A 147 19.64 -3.41 22.89
C LEU A 147 21.09 -3.63 22.42
N SER A 148 21.89 -4.42 23.16
CA SER A 148 23.30 -4.64 22.80
C SER A 148 23.48 -5.40 21.48
N LYS A 149 22.46 -6.20 21.09
CA LYS A 149 22.46 -6.97 19.85
C LYS A 149 21.99 -6.18 18.61
N GLY A 150 21.35 -5.04 18.81
CA GLY A 150 20.85 -4.20 17.73
C GLY A 150 21.83 -3.12 17.24
N ARG A 151 22.98 -2.98 17.89
CA ARG A 151 24.00 -2.01 17.47
C ARG A 151 24.87 -2.58 16.37
N VAL A 152 24.87 -1.93 15.22
CA VAL A 152 25.85 -2.16 14.16
C VAL A 152 27.11 -1.38 14.57
N ALA A 153 28.14 -2.12 14.95
CA ALA A 153 29.45 -1.54 15.26
C ALA A 153 30.18 -1.13 13.98
#